data_4eeabd1f9a024b0dccff064dd1b75b5e
#
_entry.id   4eeabd1f9a024b0dccff064dd1b75b5e
#
_cell.length_a   1.000
_cell.length_b   1.000
_cell.length_c   1.000
_cell.angle_alpha   90.00
_cell.angle_beta   90.00
_cell.angle_gamma   90.00
#
_symmetry.space_group_name_H-M   'P 1'
#
loop_
_entity.id
_entity.type
_entity.pdbx_description
1 polymer ?
#
loop_
_entity_poly.entity_id
_entity_poly.type
_entity_poly.pdbx_seq_one_letter_code
_entity_poly.pdbx_strand_id
1 'polypeptide(L)'
;MKHYILPLCIISLLSSFSFAEKIDVYFGTGGRESKGIYHSKFDTESGKLSNPKLAAEIKGPGFLAWHPDRSKIYAVAGIDNGPGVAGFHVKKDGTLEKFTTSLIRDGGGTHIAVHPSGNFLLTAQYGGGSTALLPINENGELGQSVVIDHEGGSKVVGNRQNSPHPHWCGFSPDGKYAFVPDLGTDNIHIYKVNASQTNISKHGLAASVPGGGPRHMRFSADGNFIYLLNELSLSVTTFSYDKENGKAKKLTTTKSLSDETKEKEDFNSAAEILIHPNGKYVWSSNRGNDSITCYEANPSTGKLTVTEVEPIRGAWPRNINIDPSSKWILAAGAHSNTIAVHKIDPENGSLTFQTRSIISVPGPICILFAK
;
A
#
# COMPACT_ATOMS: atom_id res chain seq x y z
N MET A 1 -55.36 28.97 -44.83
CA MET A 1 -54.74 28.96 -43.47
C MET A 1 -54.09 27.63 -43.30
N LYS A 2 -52.74 27.60 -43.27
CA LYS A 2 -51.96 26.37 -43.03
C LYS A 2 -51.54 26.33 -41.55
N HIS A 3 -52.05 25.37 -40.80
CA HIS A 3 -51.66 25.16 -39.39
C HIS A 3 -50.32 24.40 -39.33
N TYR A 4 -49.30 25.02 -38.80
CA TYR A 4 -48.02 24.36 -38.43
C TYR A 4 -48.18 23.82 -37.01
N ILE A 5 -48.12 22.50 -36.86
CA ILE A 5 -48.02 21.82 -35.57
C ILE A 5 -46.52 21.67 -35.27
N LEU A 6 -46.05 22.32 -34.21
CA LEU A 6 -44.69 22.19 -33.68
C LEU A 6 -44.62 20.93 -32.79
N PRO A 7 -43.71 19.99 -33.00
CA PRO A 7 -43.55 18.85 -32.10
C PRO A 7 -42.84 19.31 -30.81
N LEU A 8 -43.50 19.07 -29.67
CA LEU A 8 -42.95 19.28 -28.34
C LEU A 8 -41.96 18.12 -28.03
N CYS A 9 -40.63 18.37 -28.13
CA CYS A 9 -39.62 17.43 -27.68
C CYS A 9 -39.59 17.43 -26.14
N ILE A 10 -40.14 16.39 -25.53
CA ILE A 10 -39.98 16.12 -24.11
C ILE A 10 -38.57 15.47 -23.92
N ILE A 11 -37.62 16.29 -23.46
CA ILE A 11 -36.31 15.79 -23.00
C ILE A 11 -36.54 15.17 -21.61
N SER A 12 -36.66 13.85 -21.56
CA SER A 12 -36.64 13.12 -20.29
C SER A 12 -35.23 13.17 -19.73
N LEU A 13 -34.99 13.98 -18.72
CA LEU A 13 -33.83 13.93 -17.85
C LEU A 13 -33.91 12.61 -17.04
N LEU A 14 -33.28 11.55 -17.56
CA LEU A 14 -32.94 10.37 -16.79
C LEU A 14 -31.83 10.77 -15.81
N SER A 15 -32.22 11.23 -14.62
CA SER A 15 -31.30 11.26 -13.48
C SER A 15 -30.91 9.81 -13.17
N SER A 16 -29.70 9.42 -13.55
CA SER A 16 -29.08 8.18 -13.10
C SER A 16 -28.90 8.30 -11.58
N PHE A 17 -29.82 7.70 -10.81
CA PHE A 17 -29.59 7.44 -9.39
C PHE A 17 -28.43 6.43 -9.31
N SER A 18 -27.21 6.93 -9.10
CA SER A 18 -26.10 6.13 -8.66
C SER A 18 -26.45 5.68 -7.24
N PHE A 19 -26.78 4.42 -7.05
CA PHE A 19 -26.89 3.87 -5.70
C PHE A 19 -25.51 3.93 -5.05
N ALA A 20 -25.45 4.52 -3.85
CA ALA A 20 -24.22 4.52 -3.04
C ALA A 20 -23.68 3.10 -2.91
N GLU A 21 -22.51 2.84 -3.48
CA GLU A 21 -21.89 1.52 -3.40
C GLU A 21 -21.20 1.38 -2.04
N LYS A 22 -21.69 0.45 -1.22
CA LYS A 22 -21.05 0.09 0.05
C LYS A 22 -20.12 -1.08 -0.20
N ILE A 23 -18.84 -0.82 -0.16
CA ILE A 23 -17.79 -1.81 -0.35
C ILE A 23 -17.22 -2.29 0.99
N ASP A 24 -16.68 -3.49 1.01
CA ASP A 24 -15.95 -4.02 2.15
C ASP A 24 -14.55 -3.40 2.24
N VAL A 25 -14.12 -3.08 3.44
CA VAL A 25 -12.74 -2.67 3.73
C VAL A 25 -12.23 -3.48 4.93
N TYR A 26 -11.04 -4.07 4.75
CA TYR A 26 -10.35 -4.86 5.77
C TYR A 26 -9.17 -4.09 6.34
N PHE A 27 -8.94 -4.27 7.63
CA PHE A 27 -7.84 -3.63 8.35
C PHE A 27 -6.90 -4.71 8.90
N GLY A 28 -5.66 -4.70 8.40
CA GLY A 28 -4.55 -5.40 9.02
C GLY A 28 -4.09 -4.60 10.24
N THR A 29 -3.81 -5.29 11.33
CA THR A 29 -3.59 -4.66 12.63
C THR A 29 -2.33 -5.20 13.32
N GLY A 30 -1.81 -4.41 14.23
CA GLY A 30 -0.66 -4.74 15.07
C GLY A 30 -0.88 -4.25 16.50
N GLY A 31 0.11 -4.55 17.37
CA GLY A 31 0.02 -4.08 18.76
C GLY A 31 -0.73 -5.04 19.70
N ARG A 32 -0.73 -4.70 20.99
CA ARG A 32 -1.17 -5.61 22.08
C ARG A 32 -2.68 -5.81 22.14
N GLU A 33 -3.47 -4.83 21.71
CA GLU A 33 -4.93 -4.85 21.77
C GLU A 33 -5.58 -5.49 20.54
N SER A 34 -4.80 -5.74 19.50
CA SER A 34 -5.29 -6.38 18.28
C SER A 34 -5.62 -7.85 18.50
N LYS A 35 -6.84 -8.24 18.10
CA LYS A 35 -7.30 -9.63 18.09
C LYS A 35 -7.16 -10.29 16.71
N GLY A 36 -6.97 -9.49 15.65
CA GLY A 36 -6.93 -10.04 14.31
C GLY A 36 -7.22 -9.03 13.19
N ILE A 37 -7.79 -9.52 12.10
CA ILE A 37 -8.23 -8.70 10.97
C ILE A 37 -9.61 -8.12 11.28
N TYR A 38 -9.77 -6.82 11.11
CA TYR A 38 -11.06 -6.14 11.27
C TYR A 38 -11.65 -5.79 9.91
N HIS A 39 -12.96 -5.57 9.88
CA HIS A 39 -13.74 -5.30 8.68
C HIS A 39 -14.79 -4.21 8.95
N SER A 40 -15.03 -3.36 7.96
CA SER A 40 -16.07 -2.33 7.94
C SER A 40 -16.69 -2.25 6.54
N LYS A 41 -17.88 -1.66 6.43
CA LYS A 41 -18.44 -1.21 5.14
C LYS A 41 -18.08 0.26 4.95
N PHE A 42 -17.61 0.58 3.76
CA PHE A 42 -17.29 1.94 3.33
C PHE A 42 -18.28 2.38 2.26
N ASP A 43 -18.91 3.53 2.47
CA ASP A 43 -19.84 4.17 1.53
C ASP A 43 -19.06 5.15 0.65
N THR A 44 -18.88 4.83 -0.63
CA THR A 44 -18.05 5.58 -1.58
C THR A 44 -18.63 6.94 -1.97
N GLU A 45 -19.92 7.20 -1.72
CA GLU A 45 -20.53 8.51 -2.00
C GLU A 45 -20.39 9.47 -0.82
N SER A 46 -20.64 8.99 0.39
CA SER A 46 -20.61 9.82 1.60
C SER A 46 -19.28 9.81 2.36
N GLY A 47 -18.37 8.91 2.02
CA GLY A 47 -17.11 8.70 2.74
C GLY A 47 -17.30 8.15 4.17
N LYS A 48 -18.43 7.50 4.47
CA LYS A 48 -18.73 6.98 5.80
C LYS A 48 -18.29 5.53 5.97
N LEU A 49 -17.71 5.24 7.12
CA LEU A 49 -17.42 3.88 7.57
C LEU A 49 -18.47 3.38 8.54
N SER A 50 -18.85 2.11 8.45
CA SER A 50 -19.62 1.44 9.51
C SER A 50 -18.70 1.12 10.70
N ASN A 51 -19.30 0.81 11.87
CA ASN A 51 -18.52 0.33 13.01
C ASN A 51 -17.75 -0.95 12.63
N PRO A 52 -16.46 -1.04 12.97
CA PRO A 52 -15.62 -2.17 12.61
C PRO A 52 -16.03 -3.41 13.42
N LYS A 53 -15.91 -4.57 12.78
CA LYS A 53 -16.13 -5.89 13.39
C LYS A 53 -14.88 -6.73 13.21
N LEU A 54 -14.63 -7.66 14.12
CA LEU A 54 -13.57 -8.68 13.93
C LEU A 54 -14.00 -9.61 12.80
N ALA A 55 -13.17 -9.67 11.74
CA ALA A 55 -13.41 -10.54 10.58
C ALA A 55 -12.77 -11.91 10.77
N ALA A 56 -11.57 -11.96 11.37
CA ALA A 56 -10.89 -13.21 11.75
C ALA A 56 -9.95 -12.97 12.92
N GLU A 57 -9.88 -13.94 13.84
CA GLU A 57 -8.87 -13.97 14.90
C GLU A 57 -7.55 -14.52 14.36
N ILE A 58 -6.47 -13.73 14.51
CA ILE A 58 -5.11 -14.15 14.19
C ILE A 58 -4.12 -13.16 14.81
N LYS A 59 -2.94 -13.63 15.21
CA LYS A 59 -1.92 -12.82 15.86
C LYS A 59 -1.21 -11.91 14.87
N GLY A 60 -1.29 -10.58 15.07
CA GLY A 60 -0.53 -9.56 14.36
C GLY A 60 -0.64 -9.63 12.83
N PRO A 61 -1.84 -9.60 12.23
CA PRO A 61 -2.02 -9.61 10.77
C PRO A 61 -1.61 -8.26 10.21
N GLY A 62 -0.30 -8.06 10.02
CA GLY A 62 0.30 -6.77 9.74
C GLY A 62 -0.06 -6.21 8.37
N PHE A 63 0.05 -7.02 7.32
CA PHE A 63 -0.26 -6.59 5.96
C PHE A 63 -1.10 -7.63 5.24
N LEU A 64 -2.02 -7.16 4.38
CA LEU A 64 -3.02 -7.96 3.68
C LEU A 64 -2.87 -7.80 2.18
N ALA A 65 -3.11 -8.86 1.42
CA ALA A 65 -3.17 -8.84 -0.04
C ALA A 65 -4.30 -9.70 -0.58
N TRP A 66 -5.01 -9.21 -1.59
CA TRP A 66 -5.98 -9.99 -2.34
C TRP A 66 -5.30 -11.00 -3.25
N HIS A 67 -5.89 -12.19 -3.35
CA HIS A 67 -5.70 -13.03 -4.51
C HIS A 67 -6.33 -12.35 -5.74
N PRO A 68 -5.79 -12.50 -6.97
CA PRO A 68 -6.34 -11.83 -8.16
C PRO A 68 -7.82 -12.15 -8.45
N ASP A 69 -8.31 -13.33 -8.07
CA ASP A 69 -9.72 -13.73 -8.22
C ASP A 69 -10.68 -13.06 -7.22
N ARG A 70 -10.14 -12.28 -6.26
CA ARG A 70 -10.90 -11.56 -5.22
C ARG A 70 -11.72 -12.42 -4.26
N SER A 71 -11.55 -13.74 -4.28
CA SER A 71 -12.23 -14.65 -3.36
C SER A 71 -11.45 -14.92 -2.06
N LYS A 72 -10.15 -14.57 -2.05
CA LYS A 72 -9.23 -14.89 -0.96
C LYS A 72 -8.37 -13.71 -0.57
N ILE A 73 -8.05 -13.60 0.72
CA ILE A 73 -7.08 -12.66 1.29
C ILE A 73 -5.95 -13.46 1.92
N TYR A 74 -4.70 -13.01 1.68
CA TYR A 74 -3.51 -13.50 2.38
C TYR A 74 -2.99 -12.42 3.31
N ALA A 75 -2.52 -12.83 4.50
CA ALA A 75 -1.99 -11.95 5.52
C ALA A 75 -0.65 -12.45 6.03
N VAL A 76 0.35 -11.55 6.16
CA VAL A 76 1.50 -11.83 7.03
C VAL A 76 1.04 -11.79 8.47
N ALA A 77 1.33 -12.84 9.26
CA ALA A 77 0.81 -12.98 10.62
C ALA A 77 1.67 -13.92 11.47
N GLY A 78 1.45 -13.91 12.78
CA GLY A 78 1.87 -14.99 13.65
C GLY A 78 0.94 -16.18 13.48
N ILE A 79 1.48 -17.31 13.08
CA ILE A 79 0.77 -18.60 12.94
C ILE A 79 1.31 -19.60 13.95
N ASP A 80 0.75 -20.81 13.99
CA ASP A 80 1.30 -21.88 14.80
C ASP A 80 2.76 -22.13 14.40
N ASN A 81 3.63 -22.20 15.38
CA ASN A 81 5.09 -22.42 15.25
C ASN A 81 5.91 -21.22 14.71
N GLY A 82 5.35 -20.01 14.58
CA GLY A 82 6.14 -18.82 14.27
C GLY A 82 5.53 -17.83 13.29
N PRO A 83 6.35 -16.92 12.74
CA PRO A 83 5.90 -15.99 11.72
C PRO A 83 5.58 -16.71 10.41
N GLY A 84 4.50 -16.29 9.75
CA GLY A 84 4.09 -16.91 8.50
C GLY A 84 3.11 -16.08 7.70
N VAL A 85 2.47 -16.76 6.75
CA VAL A 85 1.35 -16.25 5.97
C VAL A 85 0.14 -17.13 6.23
N ALA A 86 -1.02 -16.52 6.44
CA ALA A 86 -2.31 -17.19 6.50
C ALA A 86 -3.19 -16.76 5.32
N GLY A 87 -3.91 -17.73 4.73
CA GLY A 87 -4.90 -17.50 3.69
C GLY A 87 -6.32 -17.66 4.22
N PHE A 88 -7.22 -16.80 3.75
CA PHE A 88 -8.61 -16.71 4.19
C PHE A 88 -9.56 -16.71 3.00
N HIS A 89 -10.65 -17.47 3.07
CA HIS A 89 -11.83 -17.29 2.22
C HIS A 89 -12.65 -16.11 2.71
N VAL A 90 -13.11 -15.26 1.80
CA VAL A 90 -14.00 -14.14 2.10
C VAL A 90 -15.43 -14.61 2.03
N LYS A 91 -16.18 -14.47 3.13
CA LYS A 91 -17.61 -14.81 3.22
C LYS A 91 -18.48 -13.62 2.78
N LYS A 92 -19.73 -13.89 2.41
CA LYS A 92 -20.69 -12.87 1.97
C LYS A 92 -21.00 -11.79 3.01
N ASP A 93 -20.87 -12.12 4.30
CA ASP A 93 -21.08 -11.20 5.42
C ASP A 93 -19.83 -10.38 5.78
N GLY A 94 -18.71 -10.56 5.05
CA GLY A 94 -17.43 -9.90 5.27
C GLY A 94 -16.53 -10.62 6.28
N THR A 95 -16.97 -11.71 6.90
CA THR A 95 -16.09 -12.52 7.77
C THR A 95 -15.09 -13.32 6.94
N LEU A 96 -13.99 -13.70 7.57
CA LEU A 96 -12.87 -14.41 6.95
C LEU A 96 -12.71 -15.79 7.58
N GLU A 97 -12.68 -16.83 6.75
CA GLU A 97 -12.44 -18.22 7.17
C GLU A 97 -11.03 -18.66 6.79
N LYS A 98 -10.20 -18.90 7.80
CA LYS A 98 -8.83 -19.37 7.58
C LYS A 98 -8.84 -20.78 7.00
N PHE A 99 -8.13 -21.01 5.87
CA PHE A 99 -8.06 -22.30 5.22
C PHE A 99 -6.64 -22.82 5.00
N THR A 100 -5.63 -21.97 5.02
CA THR A 100 -4.22 -22.35 4.81
C THR A 100 -3.27 -21.48 5.62
N THR A 101 -2.12 -22.06 5.97
CA THR A 101 -0.99 -21.34 6.57
C THR A 101 0.34 -21.88 6.04
N SER A 102 1.38 -21.03 5.96
CA SER A 102 2.73 -21.45 5.67
C SER A 102 3.73 -20.60 6.43
N LEU A 103 4.75 -21.24 7.02
CA LEU A 103 5.83 -20.56 7.74
C LEU A 103 6.71 -19.76 6.77
N ILE A 104 7.08 -18.54 7.18
CA ILE A 104 8.22 -17.82 6.63
C ILE A 104 9.41 -18.19 7.51
N ARG A 105 10.43 -18.83 6.98
CA ARG A 105 11.53 -19.38 7.76
C ARG A 105 12.63 -18.36 8.09
N ASP A 106 12.29 -17.06 8.03
CA ASP A 106 13.21 -15.97 8.32
C ASP A 106 12.45 -14.71 8.80
N GLY A 107 12.20 -14.65 10.09
CA GLY A 107 11.53 -13.50 10.71
C GLY A 107 10.09 -13.29 10.25
N GLY A 108 9.48 -12.17 10.68
CA GLY A 108 8.11 -11.80 10.34
C GLY A 108 8.03 -10.95 9.09
N GLY A 109 7.03 -11.21 8.23
CA GLY A 109 6.75 -10.38 7.08
C GLY A 109 6.23 -8.99 7.47
N THR A 110 6.74 -7.94 6.83
CA THR A 110 6.26 -6.56 6.96
C THR A 110 5.32 -6.17 5.82
N HIS A 111 5.42 -6.85 4.68
CA HIS A 111 4.59 -6.64 3.51
C HIS A 111 4.35 -7.95 2.77
N ILE A 112 3.26 -8.00 2.00
CA ILE A 112 2.85 -9.14 1.18
C ILE A 112 2.29 -8.66 -0.14
N ALA A 113 2.59 -9.36 -1.24
CA ALA A 113 2.01 -9.11 -2.54
C ALA A 113 1.79 -10.44 -3.29
N VAL A 114 0.59 -10.64 -3.83
CA VAL A 114 0.28 -11.78 -4.69
C VAL A 114 0.61 -11.42 -6.13
N HIS A 115 1.28 -12.33 -6.85
CA HIS A 115 1.58 -12.14 -8.27
C HIS A 115 0.27 -12.10 -9.10
N PRO A 116 0.20 -11.31 -10.19
CA PRO A 116 -1.00 -11.23 -11.05
C PRO A 116 -1.50 -12.57 -11.60
N SER A 117 -0.63 -13.59 -11.75
CA SER A 117 -1.05 -14.95 -12.12
C SER A 117 -1.83 -15.69 -11.03
N GLY A 118 -1.75 -15.26 -9.76
CA GLY A 118 -2.31 -15.98 -8.62
C GLY A 118 -1.48 -17.17 -8.12
N ASN A 119 -0.41 -17.57 -8.81
CA ASN A 119 0.30 -18.81 -8.53
C ASN A 119 1.34 -18.73 -7.40
N PHE A 120 1.67 -17.53 -6.93
CA PHE A 120 2.58 -17.31 -5.81
C PHE A 120 2.42 -15.92 -5.22
N LEU A 121 2.96 -15.73 -4.05
CA LEU A 121 3.09 -14.45 -3.39
C LEU A 121 4.54 -14.21 -2.93
N LEU A 122 4.86 -12.95 -2.69
CA LEU A 122 6.09 -12.52 -2.06
C LEU A 122 5.80 -11.86 -0.71
N THR A 123 6.75 -12.00 0.21
CA THR A 123 6.77 -11.25 1.47
C THR A 123 8.14 -10.60 1.66
N ALA A 124 8.17 -9.45 2.34
CA ALA A 124 9.40 -8.77 2.73
C ALA A 124 9.61 -8.93 4.24
N GLN A 125 10.80 -9.40 4.66
CA GLN A 125 11.16 -9.65 6.06
C GLN A 125 12.12 -8.57 6.56
N TYR A 126 11.57 -7.56 7.24
CA TYR A 126 12.37 -6.47 7.79
C TYR A 126 13.42 -6.95 8.82
N GLY A 127 12.99 -7.82 9.74
CA GLY A 127 13.86 -8.33 10.80
C GLY A 127 14.84 -9.39 10.34
N GLY A 128 14.47 -10.20 9.34
CA GLY A 128 15.31 -11.26 8.79
C GLY A 128 16.30 -10.77 7.73
N GLY A 129 15.97 -9.70 7.04
CA GLY A 129 16.81 -9.18 5.95
C GLY A 129 16.62 -9.93 4.62
N SER A 130 15.46 -10.50 4.38
CA SER A 130 15.19 -11.37 3.25
C SER A 130 13.89 -11.05 2.53
N THR A 131 13.68 -11.66 1.37
CA THR A 131 12.42 -11.79 0.66
C THR A 131 12.04 -13.25 0.59
N ALA A 132 10.79 -13.61 0.87
CA ALA A 132 10.33 -14.98 0.70
C ALA A 132 9.28 -15.09 -0.42
N LEU A 133 9.37 -16.17 -1.21
CA LEU A 133 8.39 -16.59 -2.19
C LEU A 133 7.62 -17.78 -1.62
N LEU A 134 6.29 -17.71 -1.66
CA LEU A 134 5.41 -18.81 -1.29
C LEU A 134 4.54 -19.19 -2.50
N PRO A 135 4.64 -20.43 -3.00
CA PRO A 135 3.73 -20.93 -4.04
C PRO A 135 2.27 -20.93 -3.57
N ILE A 136 1.35 -20.74 -4.49
CA ILE A 136 -0.09 -20.86 -4.30
C ILE A 136 -0.59 -21.91 -5.31
N ASN A 137 -1.24 -22.97 -4.83
CA ASN A 137 -1.82 -23.98 -5.69
C ASN A 137 -3.20 -23.55 -6.25
N GLU A 138 -3.80 -24.35 -7.10
CA GLU A 138 -5.09 -24.06 -7.76
C GLU A 138 -6.25 -23.86 -6.75
N ASN A 139 -6.17 -24.45 -5.57
CA ASN A 139 -7.16 -24.27 -4.49
C ASN A 139 -6.88 -23.00 -3.66
N GLY A 140 -5.76 -22.32 -3.90
CA GLY A 140 -5.30 -21.15 -3.14
C GLY A 140 -4.47 -21.50 -1.91
N GLU A 141 -4.12 -22.78 -1.69
CA GLU A 141 -3.31 -23.19 -0.55
C GLU A 141 -1.84 -22.83 -0.74
N LEU A 142 -1.19 -22.45 0.37
CA LEU A 142 0.20 -22.01 0.38
C LEU A 142 1.16 -23.21 0.42
N GLY A 143 2.13 -23.20 -0.49
CA GLY A 143 3.27 -24.11 -0.45
C GLY A 143 4.35 -23.65 0.54
N GLN A 144 5.46 -24.40 0.58
CA GLN A 144 6.61 -24.08 1.41
C GLN A 144 7.31 -22.81 0.92
N SER A 145 7.74 -21.94 1.86
CA SER A 145 8.48 -20.72 1.53
C SER A 145 9.88 -21.01 1.00
N VAL A 146 10.30 -20.24 0.00
CA VAL A 146 11.69 -20.14 -0.47
C VAL A 146 12.20 -18.76 -0.06
N VAL A 147 13.22 -18.74 0.81
CA VAL A 147 13.81 -17.48 1.33
C VAL A 147 14.99 -17.09 0.43
N ILE A 148 15.07 -15.79 0.13
CA ILE A 148 16.12 -15.18 -0.66
C ILE A 148 16.73 -14.06 0.19
N ASP A 149 17.93 -14.30 0.69
CA ASP A 149 18.64 -13.36 1.53
C ASP A 149 19.11 -12.13 0.73
N HIS A 150 18.98 -10.96 1.35
CA HIS A 150 19.66 -9.74 0.93
C HIS A 150 21.00 -9.66 1.66
N GLU A 151 21.94 -8.92 1.10
CA GLU A 151 23.28 -8.83 1.62
C GLU A 151 23.72 -7.38 1.83
N GLY A 152 24.60 -7.17 2.77
CA GLY A 152 25.23 -5.88 3.04
C GLY A 152 24.42 -4.99 3.98
N GLY A 153 24.63 -3.70 3.82
CA GLY A 153 24.03 -2.59 4.55
C GLY A 153 24.74 -1.32 4.13
N SER A 154 24.01 -0.21 3.96
CA SER A 154 24.60 1.07 3.49
C SER A 154 25.46 1.76 4.57
N LYS A 155 25.16 1.47 5.85
CA LYS A 155 25.87 2.00 7.05
C LYS A 155 25.84 3.52 7.17
N VAL A 156 24.97 4.20 6.43
CA VAL A 156 24.85 5.67 6.48
C VAL A 156 24.13 6.11 7.75
N VAL A 157 23.02 5.42 8.10
CA VAL A 157 22.30 5.65 9.37
C VAL A 157 22.56 4.46 10.29
N GLY A 158 23.52 4.60 11.17
CA GLY A 158 24.20 3.58 11.94
C GLY A 158 23.33 2.40 12.42
N ASN A 159 22.42 2.65 13.34
CA ASN A 159 21.57 1.60 13.95
C ASN A 159 20.40 1.13 13.07
N ARG A 160 20.17 1.72 11.89
CA ARG A 160 19.07 1.41 10.99
C ARG A 160 19.51 0.74 9.69
N GLN A 161 20.81 0.80 9.35
CA GLN A 161 21.32 0.37 8.04
C GLN A 161 22.60 -0.49 8.15
N ASN A 162 22.79 -1.17 9.28
CA ASN A 162 23.93 -2.09 9.45
C ASN A 162 23.73 -3.43 8.71
N SER A 163 22.48 -3.79 8.44
CA SER A 163 22.07 -5.00 7.74
C SER A 163 20.89 -4.71 6.80
N PRO A 164 20.52 -5.63 5.90
CA PRO A 164 19.33 -5.48 5.06
C PRO A 164 18.04 -5.42 5.89
N HIS A 165 17.08 -4.64 5.41
CA HIS A 165 15.76 -4.47 6.00
C HIS A 165 14.71 -4.29 4.89
N PRO A 166 14.39 -5.33 4.09
CA PRO A 166 13.32 -5.29 3.11
C PRO A 166 11.99 -4.89 3.74
N HIS A 167 11.32 -3.88 3.18
CA HIS A 167 10.12 -3.34 3.83
C HIS A 167 8.85 -3.48 2.99
N TRP A 168 8.98 -3.59 1.69
CA TRP A 168 7.88 -3.76 0.74
C TRP A 168 8.27 -4.78 -0.32
N CYS A 169 7.31 -5.43 -0.94
CA CYS A 169 7.48 -6.23 -2.14
C CYS A 169 6.31 -6.03 -3.08
N GLY A 170 6.55 -6.12 -4.37
CA GLY A 170 5.50 -6.01 -5.39
C GLY A 170 6.03 -6.29 -6.78
N PHE A 171 5.14 -6.24 -7.76
CA PHE A 171 5.44 -6.61 -9.14
C PHE A 171 5.34 -5.41 -10.07
N SER A 172 6.07 -5.47 -11.19
CA SER A 172 5.84 -4.55 -12.31
C SER A 172 4.41 -4.70 -12.84
N PRO A 173 3.85 -3.68 -13.53
CA PRO A 173 2.48 -3.75 -14.04
C PRO A 173 2.20 -4.94 -14.95
N ASP A 174 3.22 -5.44 -15.68
CA ASP A 174 3.15 -6.60 -16.54
C ASP A 174 3.53 -7.94 -15.85
N GLY A 175 3.87 -7.90 -14.56
CA GLY A 175 4.25 -9.08 -13.77
C GLY A 175 5.62 -9.69 -14.09
N LYS A 176 6.41 -9.12 -14.99
CA LYS A 176 7.69 -9.71 -15.41
C LYS A 176 8.83 -9.51 -14.40
N TYR A 177 8.71 -8.51 -13.54
CA TYR A 177 9.72 -8.18 -12.54
C TYR A 177 9.09 -8.00 -11.17
N ALA A 178 9.84 -8.37 -10.13
CA ALA A 178 9.50 -8.07 -8.75
C ALA A 178 10.48 -7.04 -8.18
N PHE A 179 9.98 -6.15 -7.33
CA PHE A 179 10.73 -5.06 -6.72
C PHE A 179 10.61 -5.14 -5.21
N VAL A 180 11.74 -5.01 -4.54
CA VAL A 180 11.82 -5.06 -3.08
C VAL A 180 12.70 -3.90 -2.58
N PRO A 181 12.10 -2.76 -2.20
CA PRO A 181 12.79 -1.70 -1.47
C PRO A 181 13.35 -2.23 -0.16
N ASP A 182 14.64 -1.99 0.05
CA ASP A 182 15.38 -2.42 1.23
C ASP A 182 15.96 -1.20 1.95
N LEU A 183 15.41 -0.92 3.13
CA LEU A 183 15.77 0.23 3.95
C LEU A 183 17.23 0.18 4.38
N GLY A 184 17.74 -1.02 4.69
CA GLY A 184 19.09 -1.20 5.20
C GLY A 184 20.17 -1.02 4.16
N THR A 185 19.89 -1.36 2.90
CA THR A 185 20.88 -1.30 1.81
C THR A 185 20.82 -0.03 0.96
N ASP A 186 19.83 0.85 1.19
CA ASP A 186 19.53 2.02 0.33
C ASP A 186 19.27 1.65 -1.14
N ASN A 187 18.74 0.46 -1.39
CA ASN A 187 18.47 -0.04 -2.74
C ASN A 187 17.03 -0.55 -2.91
N ILE A 188 16.58 -0.57 -4.14
CA ILE A 188 15.50 -1.44 -4.58
C ILE A 188 16.16 -2.68 -5.18
N HIS A 189 15.90 -3.86 -4.60
CA HIS A 189 16.29 -5.13 -5.21
C HIS A 189 15.29 -5.49 -6.29
N ILE A 190 15.79 -5.84 -7.49
CA ILE A 190 14.97 -6.17 -8.67
C ILE A 190 15.21 -7.63 -9.01
N TYR A 191 14.13 -8.37 -9.20
CA TYR A 191 14.13 -9.77 -9.56
C TYR A 191 13.39 -9.97 -10.88
N LYS A 192 13.93 -10.84 -11.75
CA LYS A 192 13.19 -11.35 -12.91
C LYS A 192 12.25 -12.45 -12.46
N VAL A 193 10.99 -12.37 -12.90
CA VAL A 193 9.94 -13.33 -12.57
C VAL A 193 9.84 -14.39 -13.66
N ASN A 194 9.76 -15.66 -13.24
CA ASN A 194 9.31 -16.77 -14.06
C ASN A 194 8.03 -17.36 -13.46
N ALA A 195 6.89 -16.81 -13.86
CA ALA A 195 5.59 -17.18 -13.30
C ALA A 195 5.19 -18.64 -13.58
N SER A 196 5.61 -19.22 -14.71
CA SER A 196 5.30 -20.62 -15.05
C SER A 196 6.06 -21.63 -14.19
N GLN A 197 7.22 -21.25 -13.67
CA GLN A 197 8.04 -22.07 -12.77
C GLN A 197 7.92 -21.63 -11.31
N THR A 198 7.09 -20.64 -11.01
CA THR A 198 6.92 -20.09 -9.65
C THR A 198 8.27 -19.74 -9.03
N ASN A 199 9.05 -18.94 -9.73
CA ASN A 199 10.43 -18.60 -9.37
C ASN A 199 10.76 -17.13 -9.67
N ILE A 200 11.67 -16.57 -8.86
CA ILE A 200 12.30 -15.27 -9.12
C ILE A 200 13.82 -15.41 -9.04
N SER A 201 14.55 -14.63 -9.84
CA SER A 201 16.01 -14.60 -9.83
C SER A 201 16.54 -13.18 -9.72
N LYS A 202 17.66 -12.98 -9.01
CA LYS A 202 18.32 -11.66 -8.90
C LYS A 202 18.56 -11.09 -10.30
N HIS A 203 18.11 -9.85 -10.53
CA HIS A 203 18.21 -9.17 -11.84
C HIS A 203 19.07 -7.91 -11.76
N GLY A 204 18.89 -7.08 -10.72
CA GLY A 204 19.65 -5.84 -10.54
C GLY A 204 19.31 -5.11 -9.26
N LEU A 205 19.92 -3.95 -9.11
CA LEU A 205 19.70 -3.01 -8.01
C LEU A 205 19.43 -1.62 -8.58
N ALA A 206 18.56 -0.85 -7.90
CA ALA A 206 18.41 0.57 -8.16
C ALA A 206 18.67 1.36 -6.88
N ALA A 207 19.80 2.09 -6.86
CA ALA A 207 20.23 2.84 -5.69
C ALA A 207 19.36 4.08 -5.45
N SER A 208 18.90 4.23 -4.22
CA SER A 208 18.22 5.44 -3.73
C SER A 208 19.23 6.53 -3.34
N VAL A 209 18.83 7.44 -2.46
CA VAL A 209 19.73 8.41 -1.85
C VAL A 209 20.41 7.78 -0.63
N PRO A 210 21.70 8.07 -0.37
CA PRO A 210 22.39 7.59 0.83
C PRO A 210 21.64 8.01 2.11
N GLY A 211 21.41 7.04 3.02
CA GLY A 211 20.63 7.28 4.24
C GLY A 211 19.14 7.48 4.02
N GLY A 212 18.66 7.24 2.80
CA GLY A 212 17.25 7.40 2.45
C GLY A 212 16.35 6.42 3.18
N GLY A 213 16.75 5.18 3.24
CA GLY A 213 15.96 4.09 3.80
C GLY A 213 14.72 3.77 2.95
N PRO A 214 14.89 3.14 1.77
CA PRO A 214 13.80 2.69 0.91
C PRO A 214 12.75 1.90 1.65
N ARG A 215 11.46 2.30 1.54
CA ARG A 215 10.39 1.67 2.31
C ARG A 215 9.30 1.09 1.44
N HIS A 216 8.49 1.90 0.82
CA HIS A 216 7.40 1.54 -0.08
C HIS A 216 7.56 2.22 -1.42
N MET A 217 6.99 1.67 -2.48
CA MET A 217 7.03 2.26 -3.81
C MET A 217 5.74 2.06 -4.58
N ARG A 218 5.52 2.90 -5.59
CA ARG A 218 4.45 2.76 -6.57
C ARG A 218 4.96 3.06 -7.97
N PHE A 219 4.42 2.36 -8.96
CA PHE A 219 4.58 2.73 -10.36
C PHE A 219 3.65 3.87 -10.71
N SER A 220 4.06 4.79 -11.59
CA SER A 220 3.14 5.75 -12.20
C SER A 220 2.02 5.03 -12.98
N ALA A 221 0.90 5.70 -13.20
CA ALA A 221 -0.26 5.10 -13.87
C ALA A 221 0.07 4.59 -15.29
N ASP A 222 0.97 5.28 -16.00
CA ASP A 222 1.49 4.87 -17.30
C ASP A 222 2.65 3.85 -17.21
N GLY A 223 3.14 3.58 -15.98
CA GLY A 223 4.23 2.66 -15.69
C GLY A 223 5.61 3.15 -16.17
N ASN A 224 5.80 4.43 -16.49
CA ASN A 224 7.08 4.96 -16.96
C ASN A 224 8.00 5.39 -15.82
N PHE A 225 7.43 5.64 -14.64
CA PHE A 225 8.15 6.07 -13.45
C PHE A 225 7.88 5.16 -12.26
N ILE A 226 8.83 5.17 -11.32
CA ILE A 226 8.70 4.60 -9.99
C ILE A 226 8.85 5.74 -8.98
N TYR A 227 7.93 5.81 -8.02
CA TYR A 227 8.00 6.69 -6.86
C TYR A 227 8.35 5.85 -5.64
N LEU A 228 9.57 6.01 -5.15
CA LEU A 228 10.11 5.32 -3.98
C LEU A 228 10.07 6.23 -2.77
N LEU A 229 9.34 5.83 -1.74
CA LEU A 229 9.33 6.50 -0.45
C LEU A 229 10.53 6.07 0.38
N ASN A 230 11.30 7.04 0.84
CA ASN A 230 12.42 6.87 1.74
C ASN A 230 11.97 7.17 3.18
N GLU A 231 12.01 6.17 4.05
CA GLU A 231 11.53 6.26 5.43
C GLU A 231 12.36 7.25 6.25
N LEU A 232 13.70 7.12 6.19
CA LEU A 232 14.62 7.79 7.09
C LEU A 232 14.84 9.27 6.71
N SER A 233 14.88 9.56 5.41
CA SER A 233 15.07 10.92 4.92
C SER A 233 13.76 11.70 4.72
N LEU A 234 12.60 11.09 4.90
CA LEU A 234 11.27 11.67 4.59
C LEU A 234 11.27 12.33 3.20
N SER A 235 11.50 11.51 2.18
CA SER A 235 11.58 11.99 0.81
C SER A 235 11.03 10.94 -0.16
N VAL A 236 10.66 11.38 -1.36
CA VAL A 236 10.30 10.51 -2.47
C VAL A 236 11.34 10.62 -3.56
N THR A 237 11.97 9.50 -3.91
CA THR A 237 12.88 9.41 -5.06
C THR A 237 12.11 8.92 -6.28
N THR A 238 12.16 9.67 -7.37
CA THR A 238 11.61 9.29 -8.67
C THR A 238 12.67 8.60 -9.51
N PHE A 239 12.29 7.47 -10.10
CA PHE A 239 13.10 6.76 -11.10
C PHE A 239 12.34 6.72 -12.43
N SER A 240 13.05 6.78 -13.57
CA SER A 240 12.50 6.28 -14.82
C SER A 240 12.57 4.76 -14.83
N TYR A 241 11.56 4.11 -15.41
CA TYR A 241 11.48 2.66 -15.48
C TYR A 241 11.52 2.17 -16.92
N ASP A 242 12.50 1.32 -17.24
CA ASP A 242 12.61 0.58 -18.47
C ASP A 242 11.86 -0.75 -18.33
N LYS A 243 10.66 -0.81 -18.90
CA LYS A 243 9.74 -1.97 -18.80
C LYS A 243 10.29 -3.22 -19.49
N GLU A 244 11.06 -3.06 -20.57
CA GLU A 244 11.58 -4.19 -21.35
C GLU A 244 12.73 -4.86 -20.62
N ASN A 245 13.61 -4.06 -20.03
CA ASN A 245 14.82 -4.55 -19.39
C ASN A 245 14.74 -4.62 -17.87
N GLY A 246 13.60 -4.22 -17.24
CA GLY A 246 13.42 -4.25 -15.79
C GLY A 246 14.39 -3.36 -15.03
N LYS A 247 14.81 -2.22 -15.61
CA LYS A 247 15.80 -1.32 -15.01
C LYS A 247 15.16 -0.04 -14.52
N ALA A 248 15.63 0.47 -13.39
CA ALA A 248 15.21 1.74 -12.85
C ALA A 248 16.41 2.69 -12.72
N LYS A 249 16.28 3.92 -13.26
CA LYS A 249 17.31 4.97 -13.21
C LYS A 249 16.81 6.14 -12.40
N LYS A 250 17.53 6.49 -11.32
CA LYS A 250 17.21 7.62 -10.45
C LYS A 250 17.21 8.94 -11.23
N LEU A 251 16.16 9.74 -11.06
CA LEU A 251 15.99 11.06 -11.66
C LEU A 251 16.10 12.18 -10.64
N THR A 252 15.17 12.26 -9.71
CA THR A 252 15.06 13.35 -8.72
C THR A 252 14.67 12.80 -7.35
N THR A 253 14.88 13.62 -6.31
CA THR A 253 14.37 13.34 -4.95
C THR A 253 13.69 14.59 -4.42
N THR A 254 12.47 14.44 -3.91
CA THR A 254 11.64 15.51 -3.35
C THR A 254 11.44 15.28 -1.86
N LYS A 255 11.73 16.26 -1.01
CA LYS A 255 11.46 16.18 0.44
C LYS A 255 9.95 16.13 0.69
N SER A 256 9.50 15.28 1.61
CA SER A 256 8.07 15.21 2.03
C SER A 256 7.70 16.33 2.99
N LEU A 257 8.62 16.70 3.86
CA LEU A 257 8.46 17.80 4.82
C LEU A 257 9.62 18.77 4.69
N SER A 258 9.39 20.06 4.98
CA SER A 258 10.46 21.04 5.13
C SER A 258 11.34 20.70 6.35
N ASP A 259 12.57 21.16 6.36
CA ASP A 259 13.46 20.93 7.50
C ASP A 259 12.91 21.60 8.76
N GLU A 260 12.36 22.83 8.65
CA GLU A 260 11.67 23.52 9.74
C GLU A 260 10.49 22.70 10.32
N THR A 261 9.72 22.01 9.48
CA THR A 261 8.61 21.16 9.94
C THR A 261 9.13 19.93 10.67
N LYS A 262 10.21 19.32 10.18
CA LYS A 262 10.82 18.15 10.83
C LYS A 262 11.42 18.46 12.18
N GLU A 263 12.00 19.65 12.36
CA GLU A 263 12.62 20.09 13.62
C GLU A 263 11.61 20.31 14.77
N LYS A 264 10.32 20.36 14.46
CA LYS A 264 9.25 20.49 15.48
C LYS A 264 8.94 19.19 16.22
N GLU A 265 9.43 18.07 15.73
CA GLU A 265 9.15 16.74 16.28
C GLU A 265 10.46 16.03 16.64
N ASP A 266 10.48 15.40 17.80
CA ASP A 266 11.64 14.60 18.25
C ASP A 266 11.97 13.43 17.32
N PHE A 267 10.95 12.92 16.63
CA PHE A 267 11.10 11.81 15.69
C PHE A 267 10.12 11.91 14.52
N ASN A 268 10.65 11.84 13.33
CA ASN A 268 9.87 11.76 12.09
C ASN A 268 10.32 10.59 11.22
N SER A 269 9.38 9.92 10.55
CA SER A 269 9.69 8.93 9.52
C SER A 269 8.52 8.74 8.56
N ALA A 270 8.80 8.49 7.28
CA ALA A 270 7.75 8.22 6.31
C ALA A 270 7.22 6.78 6.41
N ALA A 271 6.00 6.53 5.93
CA ALA A 271 5.42 5.19 6.01
C ALA A 271 4.80 4.67 4.71
N GLU A 272 3.80 5.30 4.14
CA GLU A 272 3.10 4.80 2.95
C GLU A 272 3.16 5.82 1.82
N ILE A 273 3.11 5.33 0.58
CA ILE A 273 3.02 6.13 -0.63
C ILE A 273 1.90 5.61 -1.54
N LEU A 274 1.09 6.52 -2.06
CA LEU A 274 0.00 6.26 -2.99
C LEU A 274 0.15 7.09 -4.25
N ILE A 275 -0.44 6.62 -5.33
CA ILE A 275 -0.66 7.38 -6.55
C ILE A 275 -2.14 7.36 -6.93
N HIS A 276 -2.68 8.49 -7.33
CA HIS A 276 -4.02 8.56 -7.89
C HIS A 276 -4.06 7.82 -9.25
N PRO A 277 -5.14 7.08 -9.58
CA PRO A 277 -5.25 6.37 -10.86
C PRO A 277 -5.12 7.26 -12.11
N ASN A 278 -5.44 8.58 -12.00
CA ASN A 278 -5.21 9.53 -13.09
C ASN A 278 -3.73 9.90 -13.32
N GLY A 279 -2.83 9.46 -12.44
CA GLY A 279 -1.39 9.71 -12.53
C GLY A 279 -0.92 11.12 -12.16
N LYS A 280 -1.84 12.03 -11.81
CA LYS A 280 -1.50 13.44 -11.52
C LYS A 280 -1.05 13.68 -10.09
N TYR A 281 -1.56 12.90 -9.12
CA TYR A 281 -1.34 13.15 -7.70
C TYR A 281 -0.68 11.96 -7.02
N VAL A 282 0.19 12.26 -6.09
CA VAL A 282 0.89 11.30 -5.22
C VAL A 282 0.71 11.76 -3.78
N TRP A 283 0.62 10.83 -2.84
CA TRP A 283 0.54 11.11 -1.41
C TRP A 283 1.51 10.24 -0.63
N SER A 284 2.12 10.80 0.42
CA SER A 284 2.92 10.02 1.37
C SER A 284 2.55 10.35 2.81
N SER A 285 2.57 9.36 3.69
CA SER A 285 2.29 9.58 5.11
C SER A 285 3.57 9.77 5.92
N ASN A 286 3.51 10.69 6.92
CA ASN A 286 4.61 11.08 7.79
C ASN A 286 4.26 10.77 9.24
N ARG A 287 4.99 9.87 9.87
CA ARG A 287 4.87 9.52 11.29
C ARG A 287 5.69 10.50 12.13
N GLY A 288 5.21 10.86 13.32
CA GLY A 288 5.74 11.93 14.15
C GLY A 288 5.04 13.25 13.85
N ASN A 289 5.18 13.80 12.67
CA ASN A 289 4.38 14.94 12.20
C ASN A 289 2.88 14.59 11.98
N ASP A 290 2.56 13.29 11.87
CA ASP A 290 1.21 12.75 11.78
C ASP A 290 0.35 13.38 10.67
N SER A 291 0.93 13.44 9.47
CA SER A 291 0.33 14.08 8.29
C SER A 291 0.43 13.23 7.02
N ILE A 292 -0.24 13.72 5.98
CA ILE A 292 -0.12 13.26 4.60
C ILE A 292 0.43 14.42 3.78
N THR A 293 1.55 14.21 3.10
CA THR A 293 2.06 15.14 2.09
C THR A 293 1.40 14.86 0.76
N CYS A 294 0.82 15.88 0.13
CA CYS A 294 0.24 15.84 -1.20
C CYS A 294 1.26 16.37 -2.22
N TYR A 295 1.33 15.71 -3.37
CA TYR A 295 2.22 16.10 -4.46
C TYR A 295 1.46 16.12 -5.78
N GLU A 296 1.81 17.09 -6.61
CA GLU A 296 1.54 17.08 -8.04
C GLU A 296 2.69 16.38 -8.78
N ALA A 297 2.37 15.44 -9.68
CA ALA A 297 3.33 14.73 -10.49
C ALA A 297 3.36 15.29 -11.92
N ASN A 298 4.54 15.66 -12.39
CA ASN A 298 4.73 16.05 -13.78
C ASN A 298 4.75 14.80 -14.68
N PRO A 299 3.80 14.63 -15.61
CA PRO A 299 3.64 13.39 -16.38
C PRO A 299 4.79 13.13 -17.35
N SER A 300 5.56 14.17 -17.77
CA SER A 300 6.65 14.02 -18.72
C SER A 300 7.99 13.72 -18.06
N THR A 301 8.20 14.17 -16.81
CA THR A 301 9.48 14.05 -16.11
C THR A 301 9.43 13.20 -14.86
N GLY A 302 8.22 12.86 -14.37
CA GLY A 302 8.00 12.19 -13.09
C GLY A 302 8.33 13.04 -11.87
N LYS A 303 8.75 14.32 -12.04
CA LYS A 303 9.10 15.19 -10.93
C LYS A 303 7.87 15.46 -10.06
N LEU A 304 8.05 15.36 -8.74
CA LEU A 304 7.03 15.69 -7.75
C LEU A 304 7.22 17.11 -7.22
N THR A 305 6.11 17.82 -7.02
CA THR A 305 6.06 19.13 -6.35
C THR A 305 5.11 19.02 -5.18
N VAL A 306 5.55 19.34 -3.97
CA VAL A 306 4.69 19.36 -2.77
C VAL A 306 3.67 20.49 -2.92
N THR A 307 2.39 20.17 -2.73
CA THR A 307 1.29 21.14 -2.79
C THR A 307 0.64 21.38 -1.43
N GLU A 308 0.63 20.38 -0.54
CA GLU A 308 -0.01 20.46 0.76
C GLU A 308 0.59 19.45 1.75
N VAL A 309 0.45 19.73 3.05
CA VAL A 309 0.68 18.78 4.14
C VAL A 309 -0.55 18.81 5.05
N GLU A 310 -1.41 17.78 4.96
CA GLU A 310 -2.68 17.69 5.71
C GLU A 310 -2.55 16.76 6.92
N PRO A 311 -2.93 17.20 8.15
CA PRO A 311 -2.96 16.35 9.34
C PRO A 311 -3.94 15.20 9.21
N ILE A 312 -3.56 13.98 9.64
CA ILE A 312 -4.39 12.76 9.52
C ILE A 312 -5.54 12.67 10.53
N ARG A 313 -5.63 13.56 11.51
CA ARG A 313 -6.60 13.48 12.63
C ARG A 313 -6.47 12.20 13.45
N GLY A 314 -5.25 11.78 13.69
CA GLY A 314 -4.83 10.60 14.44
C GLY A 314 -3.33 10.66 14.70
N ALA A 315 -2.72 9.55 15.15
CA ALA A 315 -1.30 9.47 15.41
C ALA A 315 -0.66 8.26 14.76
N TRP A 316 0.54 8.46 14.21
CA TRP A 316 1.37 7.43 13.61
C TRP A 316 0.75 6.81 12.36
N PRO A 317 0.57 7.58 11.23
CA PRO A 317 -0.05 7.10 9.98
C PRO A 317 0.79 6.05 9.30
N ARG A 318 0.67 4.80 9.76
CA ARG A 318 1.48 3.69 9.26
C ARG A 318 1.04 3.22 7.87
N ASN A 319 -0.21 3.43 7.52
CA ASN A 319 -0.76 3.16 6.19
C ASN A 319 -1.82 4.21 5.83
N ILE A 320 -1.86 4.55 4.57
CA ILE A 320 -2.96 5.26 3.91
C ILE A 320 -3.38 4.44 2.70
N ASN A 321 -4.65 4.50 2.31
CA ASN A 321 -5.08 3.88 1.05
C ASN A 321 -6.21 4.66 0.40
N ILE A 322 -6.24 4.64 -0.94
CA ILE A 322 -7.26 5.28 -1.76
C ILE A 322 -8.42 4.30 -2.02
N ASP A 323 -9.65 4.76 -1.91
CA ASP A 323 -10.82 3.96 -2.22
C ASP A 323 -10.96 3.68 -3.73
N PRO A 324 -11.67 2.62 -4.14
CA PRO A 324 -11.83 2.28 -5.55
C PRO A 324 -12.52 3.35 -6.41
N SER A 325 -13.33 4.23 -5.82
CA SER A 325 -13.91 5.38 -6.54
C SER A 325 -12.92 6.52 -6.75
N SER A 326 -11.76 6.46 -6.10
CA SER A 326 -10.70 7.48 -6.11
C SER A 326 -11.15 8.87 -5.58
N LYS A 327 -12.20 8.89 -4.76
CA LYS A 327 -12.73 10.11 -4.13
C LYS A 327 -12.19 10.33 -2.72
N TRP A 328 -11.64 9.28 -2.08
CA TRP A 328 -11.32 9.27 -0.66
C TRP A 328 -9.98 8.61 -0.36
N ILE A 329 -9.28 9.16 0.63
CA ILE A 329 -8.15 8.48 1.29
C ILE A 329 -8.56 8.13 2.71
N LEU A 330 -8.33 6.87 3.10
CA LEU A 330 -8.38 6.43 4.47
C LEU A 330 -6.97 6.46 5.08
N ALA A 331 -6.84 6.99 6.30
CA ALA A 331 -5.59 7.08 7.04
C ALA A 331 -5.65 6.26 8.33
N ALA A 332 -4.71 5.31 8.48
CA ALA A 332 -4.60 4.42 9.63
C ALA A 332 -3.61 4.99 10.66
N GLY A 333 -4.14 5.61 11.71
CA GLY A 333 -3.41 6.10 12.87
C GLY A 333 -3.13 4.97 13.87
N ALA A 334 -1.97 4.30 13.73
CA ALA A 334 -1.67 3.08 14.49
C ALA A 334 -1.55 3.32 16.00
N HIS A 335 -1.07 4.49 16.44
CA HIS A 335 -0.95 4.83 17.86
C HIS A 335 -2.23 5.43 18.44
N SER A 336 -3.09 6.02 17.62
CA SER A 336 -4.41 6.53 18.04
C SER A 336 -5.53 5.50 17.91
N ASN A 337 -5.28 4.32 17.37
CA ASN A 337 -6.30 3.30 17.11
C ASN A 337 -7.44 3.84 16.22
N THR A 338 -7.14 4.68 15.24
CA THR A 338 -8.15 5.34 14.39
C THR A 338 -7.98 5.05 12.92
N ILE A 339 -9.11 5.02 12.20
CA ILE A 339 -9.17 5.20 10.75
C ILE A 339 -9.91 6.49 10.49
N ALA A 340 -9.25 7.47 9.92
CA ALA A 340 -9.84 8.74 9.48
C ALA A 340 -10.02 8.77 7.97
N VAL A 341 -11.03 9.50 7.49
CA VAL A 341 -11.35 9.60 6.07
C VAL A 341 -11.14 11.02 5.58
N HIS A 342 -10.46 11.17 4.46
CA HIS A 342 -10.19 12.44 3.79
C HIS A 342 -10.76 12.41 2.38
N LYS A 343 -11.48 13.48 2.00
CA LYS A 343 -11.95 13.67 0.64
C LYS A 343 -10.83 14.21 -0.23
N ILE A 344 -10.69 13.66 -1.42
CA ILE A 344 -9.73 14.13 -2.43
C ILE A 344 -10.41 15.21 -3.27
N ASP A 345 -9.76 16.35 -3.43
CA ASP A 345 -10.14 17.36 -4.43
C ASP A 345 -9.66 16.88 -5.81
N PRO A 346 -10.55 16.65 -6.76
CA PRO A 346 -10.19 16.12 -8.08
C PRO A 346 -9.37 17.10 -8.94
N GLU A 347 -9.42 18.42 -8.64
CA GLU A 347 -8.76 19.46 -9.43
C GLU A 347 -7.28 19.62 -9.06
N ASN A 348 -6.91 19.41 -7.79
CA ASN A 348 -5.57 19.68 -7.29
C ASN A 348 -4.97 18.59 -6.39
N GLY A 349 -5.74 17.53 -6.05
CA GLY A 349 -5.28 16.41 -5.20
C GLY A 349 -5.14 16.76 -3.71
N SER A 350 -5.61 17.94 -3.27
CA SER A 350 -5.61 18.30 -1.85
C SER A 350 -6.61 17.46 -1.06
N LEU A 351 -6.42 17.40 0.26
CA LEU A 351 -7.20 16.55 1.15
C LEU A 351 -8.04 17.38 2.12
N THR A 352 -9.30 17.02 2.26
CA THR A 352 -10.19 17.59 3.27
C THR A 352 -10.72 16.52 4.20
N PHE A 353 -10.48 16.66 5.51
CA PHE A 353 -10.95 15.72 6.51
C PHE A 353 -12.48 15.63 6.55
N GLN A 354 -13.02 14.40 6.52
CA GLN A 354 -14.44 14.12 6.64
C GLN A 354 -14.85 14.01 8.12
N THR A 355 -15.36 15.11 8.69
CA THR A 355 -15.56 15.33 10.14
C THR A 355 -16.39 14.30 10.89
N ARG A 356 -17.13 13.43 10.22
CA ARG A 356 -17.98 12.40 10.84
C ARG A 356 -17.61 10.97 10.43
N SER A 357 -16.37 10.79 9.99
CA SER A 357 -15.88 9.51 9.46
C SER A 357 -14.56 9.12 10.12
N ILE A 358 -14.58 9.00 11.45
CA ILE A 358 -13.53 8.35 12.22
C ILE A 358 -14.14 7.12 12.87
N ILE A 359 -13.46 5.98 12.76
CA ILE A 359 -13.77 4.75 13.48
C ILE A 359 -12.57 4.30 14.31
N SER A 360 -12.82 3.51 15.37
CA SER A 360 -11.75 2.95 16.20
C SER A 360 -11.43 1.52 15.76
N VAL A 361 -10.16 1.28 15.38
CA VAL A 361 -9.62 -0.05 15.04
C VAL A 361 -8.32 -0.23 15.82
N PRO A 362 -8.13 -1.31 16.60
CA PRO A 362 -6.92 -1.50 17.38
C PRO A 362 -5.66 -1.61 16.52
N GLY A 363 -4.71 -0.66 16.67
CA GLY A 363 -3.41 -0.64 15.99
C GLY A 363 -3.47 -0.87 14.48
N PRO A 364 -4.23 -0.10 13.68
CA PRO A 364 -4.40 -0.37 12.26
C PRO A 364 -3.11 0.00 11.50
N ILE A 365 -2.61 -0.92 10.68
CA ILE A 365 -1.36 -0.77 9.93
C ILE A 365 -1.47 -1.16 8.45
N CYS A 366 -2.64 -1.64 8.01
CA CYS A 366 -2.96 -1.92 6.61
C CYS A 366 -4.44 -1.66 6.37
N ILE A 367 -4.76 -1.04 5.26
CA ILE A 367 -6.12 -0.81 4.75
C ILE A 367 -6.23 -1.53 3.41
N LEU A 368 -7.19 -2.45 3.28
CA LEU A 368 -7.41 -3.24 2.08
C LEU A 368 -8.87 -3.16 1.64
N PHE A 369 -9.15 -2.41 0.58
CA PHE A 369 -10.50 -2.33 0.01
C PHE A 369 -10.84 -3.58 -0.80
N ALA A 370 -12.09 -4.04 -0.71
CA ALA A 370 -12.69 -4.89 -1.72
C ALA A 370 -13.11 -4.02 -2.92
N LYS A 371 -12.98 -4.55 -4.12
CA LYS A 371 -13.52 -3.91 -5.32
C LYS A 371 -14.98 -4.23 -5.48
#